data_958501152adbe9ccf6087e34028276e0
#
_entry.id   958501152adbe9ccf6087e34028276e0
#
_cell.length_a   1.000
_cell.length_b   1.000
_cell.length_c   1.000
_cell.angle_alpha   90.00
_cell.angle_beta   90.00
_cell.angle_gamma   90.00
#
_symmetry.space_group_name_H-M   'P 1'
#
loop_
_entity.id
_entity.type
_entity.pdbx_description
1 polymer ?
#
loop_
_entity_poly.entity_id
_entity_poly.type
_entity_poly.pdbx_seq_one_letter_code
_entity_poly.pdbx_strand_id
1 'polypeptide(L)'
;MRAHAKTPTPTPTPTRSIRARRSRVERGTRTRATNEGSGDFITDMVTKIFGADAVADPEPFGLKRMQKEDWPDQWPAELDADAEVLESDVGELRTIRRVLKQTQLERLRLGLAYDAEEHGWSARSFHSRVDGYGAGILVAETEGGEVFGGYNPKGWLGYGEWTDAISAFLYVFEGRGRPVKVPKVGGSGMAIIDEDGKGPQWGPDGLKINLESRSARSRLGSYYANEALARPSLFREGKPGESIELRSVRVYVALEDTEIAKNYEPNALQWQKGELEDIRKDDDSENPPMDGFFGIIGKKLFGNK
;
A
#
# COMPACT_ATOMS: atom_id res chain seq x y z
N MET A 1 44.16 17.90 64.22
CA MET A 1 43.45 19.18 64.05
C MET A 1 43.54 19.58 62.59
N ARG A 2 42.46 19.37 61.78
CA ARG A 2 42.33 19.91 60.42
C ARG A 2 40.98 20.59 60.33
N ALA A 3 41.04 21.91 60.07
CA ALA A 3 39.89 22.78 59.96
C ALA A 3 39.09 22.54 58.71
N HIS A 4 37.76 22.41 58.85
CA HIS A 4 36.82 22.38 57.77
C HIS A 4 36.53 23.79 57.23
N ALA A 5 36.85 24.05 55.95
CA ALA A 5 36.48 25.30 55.30
C ALA A 5 35.01 25.21 54.90
N LYS A 6 34.20 26.18 55.27
CA LYS A 6 32.79 26.35 54.87
C LYS A 6 32.73 27.06 53.54
N THR A 7 32.06 26.44 52.55
CA THR A 7 31.70 27.02 51.25
C THR A 7 30.57 28.05 51.44
N PRO A 8 30.61 29.22 50.81
CA PRO A 8 29.53 30.21 50.91
C PRO A 8 28.38 29.87 49.99
N THR A 9 27.18 30.04 50.52
CA THR A 9 25.87 29.89 49.79
C THR A 9 25.65 31.06 48.81
N PRO A 10 25.22 30.87 47.58
CA PRO A 10 24.91 31.98 46.67
C PRO A 10 23.57 32.65 47.03
N THR A 11 23.59 33.98 47.10
CA THR A 11 22.47 34.88 47.34
C THR A 11 21.55 34.93 46.10
N PRO A 12 20.20 34.91 46.27
CA PRO A 12 19.29 35.00 45.12
C PRO A 12 19.20 36.44 44.59
N THR A 13 19.34 36.58 43.27
CA THR A 13 19.17 37.85 42.54
C THR A 13 17.68 38.17 42.38
N PRO A 14 17.24 39.42 42.56
CA PRO A 14 15.83 39.78 42.46
C PRO A 14 15.35 39.80 41.00
N THR A 15 14.33 39.03 40.73
CA THR A 15 13.64 38.97 39.41
C THR A 15 12.83 40.25 39.22
N ARG A 16 13.22 41.04 38.22
CA ARG A 16 12.52 42.25 37.79
C ARG A 16 11.24 41.85 37.08
N SER A 17 10.08 42.12 37.71
CA SER A 17 8.76 41.92 37.11
C SER A 17 8.54 42.88 35.94
N ILE A 18 8.47 42.39 34.73
CA ILE A 18 8.03 43.13 33.57
C ILE A 18 6.50 43.06 33.54
N ARG A 19 5.89 44.19 33.88
CA ARG A 19 4.44 44.40 33.80
C ARG A 19 4.02 44.41 32.32
N ALA A 20 3.49 43.31 31.83
CA ALA A 20 2.94 43.21 30.48
C ALA A 20 1.69 44.08 30.34
N ARG A 21 1.80 45.11 29.54
CA ARG A 21 0.68 45.95 29.07
C ARG A 21 -0.22 45.07 28.18
N ARG A 22 -1.38 44.70 28.70
CA ARG A 22 -2.44 44.07 27.87
C ARG A 22 -2.97 45.08 26.88
N SER A 23 -2.51 45.00 25.64
CA SER A 23 -3.24 45.55 24.50
C SER A 23 -4.36 44.57 24.15
N ARG A 24 -5.59 45.05 24.30
CA ARG A 24 -6.80 44.36 23.89
C ARG A 24 -6.83 44.34 22.33
N VAL A 25 -6.33 43.25 21.73
CA VAL A 25 -6.53 42.99 20.33
C VAL A 25 -7.91 42.36 20.20
N GLU A 26 -8.81 43.10 19.59
CA GLU A 26 -10.09 42.58 19.12
C GLU A 26 -9.79 41.44 18.17
N ARG A 27 -10.16 40.22 18.58
CA ARG A 27 -10.17 39.05 17.71
C ARG A 27 -11.31 39.25 16.72
N GLY A 28 -10.99 39.83 15.56
CA GLY A 28 -11.81 39.67 14.39
C GLY A 28 -11.93 38.18 14.14
N THR A 29 -13.12 37.66 14.22
CA THR A 29 -13.52 36.36 13.76
C THR A 29 -13.15 36.25 12.27
N ARG A 30 -11.96 35.69 11.98
CA ARG A 30 -11.70 35.16 10.64
C ARG A 30 -12.64 33.98 10.47
N THR A 31 -13.77 34.23 9.87
CA THR A 31 -14.54 33.19 9.21
C THR A 31 -13.57 32.44 8.29
N ARG A 32 -13.31 31.20 8.67
CA ARG A 32 -12.67 30.22 7.81
C ARG A 32 -13.57 30.14 6.58
N ALA A 33 -13.11 30.70 5.46
CA ALA A 33 -13.75 30.50 4.18
C ALA A 33 -13.67 28.99 3.92
N THR A 34 -14.75 28.29 4.21
CA THR A 34 -15.01 26.97 3.70
C THR A 34 -15.06 27.13 2.19
N ASN A 35 -14.37 26.24 1.50
CA ASN A 35 -14.28 26.19 0.05
C ASN A 35 -15.61 25.67 -0.56
N GLU A 36 -16.74 26.26 -0.13
CA GLU A 36 -18.09 25.94 -0.58
C GLU A 36 -18.47 26.63 -1.91
N GLY A 37 -17.67 27.63 -2.33
CA GLY A 37 -18.01 28.43 -3.49
C GLY A 37 -17.75 27.82 -4.86
N SER A 38 -16.93 26.76 -4.96
CA SER A 38 -16.62 26.16 -6.26
C SER A 38 -17.61 25.05 -6.65
N GLY A 39 -18.18 24.36 -5.66
CA GLY A 39 -19.22 23.35 -5.89
C GLY A 39 -20.54 23.97 -6.37
N ASP A 40 -20.95 25.07 -5.77
CA ASP A 40 -22.19 25.79 -6.14
C ASP A 40 -22.11 26.36 -7.56
N PHE A 41 -20.95 26.92 -7.95
CA PHE A 41 -20.77 27.47 -9.31
C PHE A 41 -20.85 26.40 -10.39
N ILE A 42 -20.24 25.25 -10.17
CA ILE A 42 -20.28 24.12 -11.11
C ILE A 42 -21.69 23.54 -11.17
N THR A 43 -22.35 23.39 -10.04
CA THR A 43 -23.74 22.92 -9.95
C THR A 43 -24.69 23.89 -10.64
N ASP A 44 -24.51 25.18 -10.44
CA ASP A 44 -25.30 26.25 -11.10
C ASP A 44 -25.08 26.26 -12.62
N MET A 45 -23.85 26.08 -13.06
CA MET A 45 -23.50 26.00 -14.48
C MET A 45 -24.10 24.74 -15.14
N VAL A 46 -24.02 23.60 -14.49
CA VAL A 46 -24.59 22.33 -14.97
C VAL A 46 -26.10 22.42 -15.00
N THR A 47 -26.73 22.97 -13.96
CA THR A 47 -28.19 23.21 -13.90
C THR A 47 -28.68 24.14 -15.02
N LYS A 48 -27.90 25.15 -15.35
CA LYS A 48 -28.24 26.14 -16.39
C LYS A 48 -28.11 25.58 -17.81
N ILE A 49 -27.19 24.63 -18.03
CA ILE A 49 -26.93 24.03 -19.35
C ILE A 49 -27.83 22.81 -19.59
N PHE A 50 -28.01 21.97 -18.58
CA PHE A 50 -28.65 20.67 -18.70
C PHE A 50 -29.98 20.51 -17.96
N GLY A 51 -30.41 21.55 -17.23
CA GLY A 51 -31.66 21.53 -16.43
C GLY A 51 -31.44 20.97 -15.00
N ALA A 52 -32.42 21.31 -14.12
CA ALA A 52 -32.36 20.86 -12.72
C ALA A 52 -32.45 19.34 -12.55
N ASP A 53 -33.12 18.65 -13.47
CA ASP A 53 -33.28 17.21 -13.46
C ASP A 53 -31.95 16.48 -13.68
N ALA A 54 -31.02 17.02 -14.48
CA ALA A 54 -29.72 16.45 -14.71
C ALA A 54 -28.79 16.51 -13.48
N VAL A 55 -29.04 17.44 -12.56
CA VAL A 55 -28.31 17.54 -11.29
C VAL A 55 -28.91 16.62 -10.22
N ALA A 56 -30.22 16.41 -10.30
CA ALA A 56 -30.96 15.53 -9.39
C ALA A 56 -30.89 14.06 -9.79
N ASP A 57 -30.48 13.76 -11.04
CA ASP A 57 -30.35 12.39 -11.53
C ASP A 57 -29.17 11.69 -10.82
N PRO A 58 -29.40 10.57 -10.09
CA PRO A 58 -28.34 9.77 -9.50
C PRO A 58 -27.40 9.15 -10.55
N GLU A 59 -27.84 9.02 -11.80
CA GLU A 59 -27.08 8.50 -12.93
C GLU A 59 -27.07 9.49 -14.12
N PRO A 60 -26.51 10.71 -13.97
CA PRO A 60 -26.55 11.70 -15.01
C PRO A 60 -25.94 11.14 -16.30
N PHE A 61 -26.71 11.26 -17.40
CA PHE A 61 -26.35 10.69 -18.72
C PHE A 61 -26.22 9.14 -18.74
N GLY A 62 -26.82 8.42 -17.79
CA GLY A 62 -26.72 6.97 -17.67
C GLY A 62 -25.36 6.48 -17.17
N LEU A 63 -24.52 7.38 -16.66
CA LEU A 63 -23.23 7.06 -16.08
C LEU A 63 -23.40 6.73 -14.60
N LYS A 64 -23.20 5.49 -14.20
CA LYS A 64 -23.14 5.09 -12.80
C LYS A 64 -21.98 5.79 -12.11
N ARG A 65 -22.27 6.39 -10.96
CA ARG A 65 -21.21 6.90 -10.11
C ARG A 65 -20.36 5.72 -9.63
N MET A 66 -19.05 5.87 -9.67
CA MET A 66 -18.14 4.89 -9.13
C MET A 66 -18.44 4.67 -7.65
N GLN A 67 -18.77 3.44 -7.29
CA GLN A 67 -19.03 3.05 -5.91
C GLN A 67 -17.77 2.39 -5.34
N LYS A 68 -17.57 2.56 -4.04
CA LYS A 68 -16.42 2.03 -3.32
C LYS A 68 -16.41 0.48 -3.30
N GLU A 69 -17.61 -0.09 -3.32
CA GLU A 69 -17.84 -1.52 -3.33
C GLU A 69 -17.50 -2.17 -4.67
N ASP A 70 -17.73 -1.45 -5.77
CA ASP A 70 -17.46 -1.93 -7.12
C ASP A 70 -15.98 -1.74 -7.52
N TRP A 71 -15.34 -0.68 -6.99
CA TRP A 71 -13.99 -0.28 -7.31
C TRP A 71 -13.14 -0.01 -6.05
N PRO A 72 -12.98 -1.00 -5.16
CA PRO A 72 -12.35 -0.78 -3.85
C PRO A 72 -10.93 -0.20 -3.95
N ASP A 73 -10.17 -0.55 -5.00
CA ASP A 73 -8.79 -0.13 -5.16
C ASP A 73 -8.60 1.31 -5.63
N GLN A 74 -9.68 2.01 -5.96
CA GLN A 74 -9.64 3.45 -6.24
C GLN A 74 -9.73 4.31 -4.96
N TRP A 75 -9.85 3.67 -3.80
CA TRP A 75 -10.01 4.33 -2.50
C TRP A 75 -8.87 3.92 -1.55
N PRO A 76 -8.51 4.79 -0.59
CA PRO A 76 -7.58 4.41 0.47
C PRO A 76 -8.08 3.17 1.23
N ALA A 77 -7.14 2.39 1.77
CA ALA A 77 -7.46 1.21 2.56
C ALA A 77 -8.38 1.53 3.74
N GLU A 78 -9.38 0.67 3.97
CA GLU A 78 -10.23 0.73 5.16
C GLU A 78 -9.45 0.23 6.39
N LEU A 79 -9.38 1.07 7.43
CA LEU A 79 -8.54 0.79 8.61
C LEU A 79 -9.34 0.25 9.80
N ASP A 80 -10.61 0.66 9.94
CA ASP A 80 -11.39 0.47 11.16
C ASP A 80 -12.32 -0.75 11.13
N ALA A 81 -12.43 -1.41 9.97
CA ALA A 81 -13.30 -2.58 9.81
C ALA A 81 -12.53 -3.82 9.39
N ASP A 82 -13.01 -4.98 9.84
CA ASP A 82 -12.52 -6.29 9.44
C ASP A 82 -13.45 -6.88 8.37
N ALA A 83 -12.88 -7.62 7.41
CA ALA A 83 -13.66 -8.44 6.50
C ALA A 83 -14.21 -9.68 7.23
N GLU A 84 -15.36 -10.16 6.77
CA GLU A 84 -15.94 -11.41 7.25
C GLU A 84 -15.10 -12.60 6.78
N VAL A 85 -14.90 -13.56 7.68
CA VAL A 85 -14.21 -14.81 7.38
C VAL A 85 -15.13 -15.69 6.54
N LEU A 86 -14.65 -16.14 5.39
CA LEU A 86 -15.42 -17.04 4.52
C LEU A 86 -15.38 -18.46 5.05
N GLU A 87 -16.41 -19.27 4.71
CA GLU A 87 -16.44 -20.70 5.05
C GLU A 87 -15.25 -21.47 4.45
N SER A 88 -14.77 -21.02 3.30
CA SER A 88 -13.59 -21.59 2.63
C SER A 88 -12.26 -21.25 3.29
N ASP A 89 -12.23 -20.25 4.19
CA ASP A 89 -11.00 -19.84 4.85
C ASP A 89 -10.60 -20.84 5.93
N VAL A 90 -9.45 -21.46 5.78
CA VAL A 90 -8.89 -22.42 6.73
C VAL A 90 -7.54 -21.94 7.26
N GLY A 91 -7.21 -22.36 8.48
CA GLY A 91 -5.91 -22.04 9.08
C GLY A 91 -5.61 -20.54 9.13
N GLU A 92 -4.47 -20.17 8.57
CA GLU A 92 -3.97 -18.79 8.53
C GLU A 92 -4.90 -17.83 7.77
N LEU A 93 -5.58 -18.31 6.72
CA LEU A 93 -6.49 -17.47 5.92
C LEU A 93 -7.62 -16.86 6.76
N ARG A 94 -8.09 -17.51 7.80
CA ARG A 94 -9.10 -16.95 8.72
C ARG A 94 -8.62 -15.66 9.40
N THR A 95 -7.33 -15.61 9.69
CA THR A 95 -6.71 -14.44 10.31
C THR A 95 -6.42 -13.36 9.29
N ILE A 96 -5.88 -13.74 8.13
CA ILE A 96 -5.54 -12.84 7.04
C ILE A 96 -6.79 -12.19 6.43
N ARG A 97 -7.90 -12.92 6.32
CA ARG A 97 -9.18 -12.39 5.78
C ARG A 97 -9.56 -11.07 6.42
N ARG A 98 -9.35 -10.94 7.71
CA ARG A 98 -9.71 -9.74 8.45
C ARG A 98 -9.10 -8.45 7.93
N VAL A 99 -7.87 -8.51 7.37
CA VAL A 99 -7.23 -7.31 6.81
C VAL A 99 -7.78 -6.91 5.44
N LEU A 100 -8.52 -7.80 4.77
CA LEU A 100 -8.95 -7.63 3.39
C LEU A 100 -10.24 -6.80 3.21
N LYS A 101 -10.75 -6.17 4.29
CA LYS A 101 -11.92 -5.29 4.18
C LYS A 101 -11.69 -4.21 3.15
N GLN A 102 -12.64 -4.06 2.22
CA GLN A 102 -12.61 -3.10 1.12
C GLN A 102 -11.37 -3.29 0.21
N THR A 103 -11.10 -4.52 -0.14
CA THR A 103 -10.16 -4.89 -1.20
C THR A 103 -10.88 -5.76 -2.23
N GLN A 104 -10.33 -5.87 -3.43
CA GLN A 104 -10.88 -6.80 -4.41
C GLN A 104 -10.81 -8.28 -3.95
N LEU A 105 -10.00 -8.59 -2.95
CA LEU A 105 -9.89 -9.95 -2.37
C LEU A 105 -10.90 -10.22 -1.25
N GLU A 106 -11.66 -9.22 -0.78
CA GLU A 106 -12.53 -9.34 0.41
C GLU A 106 -13.45 -10.55 0.36
N ARG A 107 -14.07 -10.81 -0.80
CA ARG A 107 -15.11 -11.83 -0.97
C ARG A 107 -14.70 -13.01 -1.85
N LEU A 108 -13.47 -13.02 -2.34
CA LEU A 108 -12.97 -14.07 -3.23
C LEU A 108 -12.31 -15.19 -2.44
N ARG A 109 -12.40 -16.40 -2.95
CA ARG A 109 -11.64 -17.52 -2.41
C ARG A 109 -10.16 -17.31 -2.69
N LEU A 110 -9.33 -17.55 -1.69
CA LEU A 110 -7.89 -17.36 -1.79
C LEU A 110 -7.17 -18.70 -1.89
N GLY A 111 -6.17 -18.74 -2.76
CA GLY A 111 -5.25 -19.86 -2.90
C GLY A 111 -3.81 -19.43 -2.60
N LEU A 112 -3.02 -20.36 -2.06
CA LEU A 112 -1.60 -20.19 -1.85
C LEU A 112 -0.88 -20.25 -3.21
N ALA A 113 -0.35 -19.11 -3.65
CA ALA A 113 0.44 -19.04 -4.88
C ALA A 113 1.91 -19.33 -4.62
N TYR A 114 2.46 -18.79 -3.54
CA TYR A 114 3.86 -18.94 -3.20
C TYR A 114 4.04 -19.19 -1.70
N ASP A 115 4.95 -20.12 -1.39
CA ASP A 115 5.50 -20.39 -0.07
C ASP A 115 7.01 -20.55 -0.20
N ALA A 116 7.76 -19.68 0.50
CA ALA A 116 9.21 -19.67 0.39
C ALA A 116 9.88 -20.97 0.90
N GLU A 117 9.25 -21.67 1.84
CA GLU A 117 9.77 -22.94 2.36
C GLU A 117 9.56 -24.10 1.39
N GLU A 118 8.43 -24.11 0.65
CA GLU A 118 8.13 -25.17 -0.31
C GLU A 118 8.74 -24.90 -1.68
N HIS A 119 8.71 -23.64 -2.12
CA HIS A 119 9.06 -23.24 -3.48
C HIS A 119 10.46 -22.66 -3.61
N GLY A 120 11.15 -22.46 -2.47
CA GLY A 120 12.50 -21.92 -2.40
C GLY A 120 12.53 -20.39 -2.18
N TRP A 121 13.57 -19.96 -1.50
CA TRP A 121 13.84 -18.58 -1.11
C TRP A 121 14.59 -17.83 -2.22
N SER A 122 13.93 -17.54 -3.32
CA SER A 122 14.51 -16.75 -4.41
C SER A 122 13.49 -15.87 -5.11
N ALA A 123 13.94 -14.72 -5.62
CA ALA A 123 13.11 -13.82 -6.41
C ALA A 123 12.54 -14.55 -7.64
N ARG A 124 13.35 -15.33 -8.32
CA ARG A 124 12.92 -16.12 -9.49
C ARG A 124 11.78 -17.09 -9.15
N SER A 125 11.89 -17.81 -8.04
CA SER A 125 10.85 -18.75 -7.61
C SER A 125 9.56 -18.00 -7.23
N PHE A 126 9.69 -16.85 -6.57
CA PHE A 126 8.58 -15.97 -6.25
C PHE A 126 7.85 -15.52 -7.51
N HIS A 127 8.53 -14.85 -8.43
CA HIS A 127 7.94 -14.29 -9.65
C HIS A 127 7.31 -15.36 -10.55
N SER A 128 7.96 -16.52 -10.70
CA SER A 128 7.39 -17.62 -11.49
C SER A 128 6.03 -18.12 -11.00
N ARG A 129 5.65 -17.80 -9.77
CA ARG A 129 4.42 -18.27 -9.12
C ARG A 129 3.38 -17.17 -8.86
N VAL A 130 3.78 -15.92 -8.74
CA VAL A 130 2.87 -14.83 -8.37
C VAL A 130 2.56 -13.88 -9.52
N ASP A 131 3.40 -13.81 -10.53
CA ASP A 131 3.21 -12.88 -11.64
C ASP A 131 1.98 -13.21 -12.47
N GLY A 132 1.22 -12.16 -12.79
CA GLY A 132 0.03 -12.26 -13.62
C GLY A 132 -1.23 -12.79 -12.93
N TYR A 133 -1.20 -13.06 -11.62
CA TYR A 133 -2.40 -13.50 -10.88
C TYR A 133 -3.26 -12.36 -10.34
N GLY A 134 -2.88 -11.09 -10.60
CA GLY A 134 -3.59 -9.92 -10.11
C GLY A 134 -3.33 -9.66 -8.63
N ALA A 135 -4.29 -9.04 -7.95
CA ALA A 135 -4.12 -8.66 -6.56
C ALA A 135 -3.72 -9.83 -5.66
N GLY A 136 -2.82 -9.53 -4.73
CA GLY A 136 -2.35 -10.52 -3.77
C GLY A 136 -2.09 -9.94 -2.38
N ILE A 137 -2.10 -10.83 -1.40
CA ILE A 137 -1.70 -10.52 -0.04
C ILE A 137 -0.51 -11.37 0.36
N LEU A 138 0.55 -10.69 0.78
CA LEU A 138 1.75 -11.33 1.31
C LEU A 138 1.65 -11.42 2.82
N VAL A 139 2.03 -12.57 3.35
CA VAL A 139 2.17 -12.85 4.78
C VAL A 139 3.58 -13.32 5.06
N ALA A 140 4.24 -12.75 6.04
CA ALA A 140 5.56 -13.15 6.48
C ALA A 140 5.60 -13.26 8.00
N GLU A 141 6.48 -14.11 8.48
CA GLU A 141 6.77 -14.29 9.90
C GLU A 141 8.27 -14.12 10.14
N THR A 142 8.63 -13.33 11.14
CA THR A 142 10.02 -13.19 11.59
C THR A 142 10.45 -14.40 12.42
N GLU A 143 11.76 -14.62 12.60
CA GLU A 143 12.26 -15.63 13.55
C GLU A 143 11.77 -15.37 14.98
N GLY A 144 11.52 -14.11 15.33
CA GLY A 144 10.90 -13.71 16.61
C GLY A 144 9.40 -13.98 16.73
N GLY A 145 8.74 -14.47 15.66
CA GLY A 145 7.31 -14.80 15.65
C GLY A 145 6.38 -13.61 15.40
N GLU A 146 6.88 -12.47 14.93
CA GLU A 146 6.02 -11.37 14.49
C GLU A 146 5.46 -11.68 13.10
N VAL A 147 4.12 -11.62 12.97
CA VAL A 147 3.42 -11.82 11.70
C VAL A 147 3.05 -10.47 11.09
N PHE A 148 3.45 -10.26 9.87
CA PHE A 148 3.24 -9.02 9.13
C PHE A 148 3.07 -9.30 7.64
N GLY A 149 2.76 -8.25 6.87
CA GLY A 149 2.70 -8.39 5.42
C GLY A 149 2.24 -7.14 4.71
N GLY A 150 1.79 -7.32 3.47
CA GLY A 150 1.30 -6.22 2.63
C GLY A 150 0.29 -6.69 1.60
N TYR A 151 -0.65 -5.83 1.30
CA TYR A 151 -1.61 -5.98 0.21
C TYR A 151 -1.10 -5.27 -1.04
N ASN A 152 -1.04 -5.99 -2.14
CA ASN A 152 -0.74 -5.47 -3.47
C ASN A 152 -2.01 -5.54 -4.33
N PRO A 153 -2.68 -4.41 -4.62
CA PRO A 153 -3.90 -4.40 -5.42
C PRO A 153 -3.66 -4.63 -6.91
N LYS A 154 -2.44 -4.44 -7.39
CA LYS A 154 -2.07 -4.54 -8.82
C LYS A 154 -1.45 -5.88 -9.19
N GLY A 155 -1.02 -6.66 -8.18
CA GLY A 155 -0.27 -7.87 -8.40
C GLY A 155 1.19 -7.63 -8.78
N TRP A 156 1.87 -8.68 -9.17
CA TRP A 156 3.27 -8.67 -9.57
C TRP A 156 3.38 -9.05 -11.04
N LEU A 157 4.29 -8.40 -11.77
CA LEU A 157 4.54 -8.58 -13.20
C LEU A 157 6.04 -8.60 -13.56
N GLY A 158 6.92 -8.24 -12.61
CA GLY A 158 8.38 -8.28 -12.79
C GLY A 158 8.99 -7.17 -13.66
N TYR A 159 8.27 -6.06 -13.93
CA TYR A 159 8.76 -5.04 -14.87
C TYR A 159 9.79 -4.07 -14.32
N GLY A 160 10.04 -4.07 -13.01
CA GLY A 160 10.98 -3.14 -12.40
C GLY A 160 10.48 -1.70 -12.27
N GLU A 161 9.19 -1.46 -12.47
CA GLU A 161 8.59 -0.14 -12.40
C GLU A 161 7.81 0.10 -11.11
N TRP A 162 7.75 1.36 -10.70
CA TRP A 162 6.90 1.76 -9.59
C TRP A 162 5.43 1.76 -10.01
N THR A 163 4.62 1.06 -9.25
CA THR A 163 3.18 0.99 -9.46
C THR A 163 2.46 1.90 -8.47
N ASP A 164 1.53 2.70 -9.00
CA ASP A 164 0.66 3.56 -8.23
C ASP A 164 -0.53 2.76 -7.68
N ALA A 165 -0.73 2.84 -6.37
CA ALA A 165 -1.84 2.14 -5.72
C ALA A 165 -2.20 2.81 -4.39
N ILE A 166 -3.32 3.54 -4.35
CA ILE A 166 -3.77 4.21 -3.14
C ILE A 166 -4.33 3.24 -2.09
N SER A 167 -4.87 2.11 -2.54
CA SER A 167 -5.42 1.05 -1.69
C SER A 167 -4.37 0.09 -1.13
N ALA A 168 -3.11 0.20 -1.56
CA ALA A 168 -2.03 -0.60 -1.00
C ALA A 168 -1.84 -0.29 0.49
N PHE A 169 -1.62 -1.31 1.29
CA PHE A 169 -1.33 -1.16 2.71
C PHE A 169 -0.36 -2.24 3.19
N LEU A 170 0.31 -1.93 4.28
CA LEU A 170 1.04 -2.89 5.08
C LEU A 170 0.22 -3.25 6.31
N TYR A 171 0.55 -4.35 6.97
CA TYR A 171 -0.11 -4.74 8.21
C TYR A 171 0.81 -5.54 9.11
N VAL A 172 0.48 -5.56 10.40
CA VAL A 172 1.15 -6.38 11.41
C VAL A 172 0.13 -6.87 12.42
N PHE A 173 0.35 -8.08 12.93
CA PHE A 173 -0.44 -8.62 14.03
C PHE A 173 0.24 -8.32 15.36
N GLU A 174 -0.37 -7.49 16.18
CA GLU A 174 0.11 -7.18 17.51
C GLU A 174 -0.40 -8.20 18.54
N GLY A 175 0.33 -9.29 18.68
CA GLY A 175 -0.07 -10.41 19.55
C GLY A 175 -1.28 -11.16 18.97
N ARG A 176 -2.23 -11.55 19.85
CA ARG A 176 -3.48 -12.23 19.44
C ARG A 176 -4.61 -11.25 19.11
N GLY A 177 -4.30 -9.97 19.00
CA GLY A 177 -5.26 -8.91 18.78
C GLY A 177 -5.71 -8.77 17.33
N ARG A 178 -6.39 -7.65 17.07
CA ARG A 178 -6.75 -7.20 15.74
C ARG A 178 -5.50 -6.81 14.97
N PRO A 179 -5.41 -7.12 13.67
CA PRO A 179 -4.31 -6.63 12.84
C PRO A 179 -4.35 -5.09 12.76
N VAL A 180 -3.18 -4.48 12.80
CA VAL A 180 -3.02 -3.04 12.59
C VAL A 180 -2.63 -2.81 11.13
N LYS A 181 -3.47 -2.10 10.39
CA LYS A 181 -3.18 -1.71 9.01
C LYS A 181 -2.39 -0.40 8.98
N VAL A 182 -1.49 -0.34 8.04
CA VAL A 182 -0.58 0.79 7.79
C VAL A 182 -0.82 1.26 6.35
N PRO A 183 -1.63 2.30 6.14
CA PRO A 183 -2.04 2.72 4.81
C PRO A 183 -0.92 3.43 4.06
N LYS A 184 -1.05 3.45 2.72
CA LYS A 184 -0.26 4.30 1.85
C LYS A 184 -0.55 5.77 2.14
N VAL A 185 0.49 6.60 2.20
CA VAL A 185 0.39 8.05 2.41
C VAL A 185 1.04 8.84 1.28
N GLY A 186 0.72 10.11 1.16
CA GLY A 186 1.27 10.97 0.10
C GLY A 186 0.69 10.70 -1.30
N GLY A 187 -0.56 10.20 -1.40
CA GLY A 187 -1.21 9.84 -2.66
C GLY A 187 -0.90 8.42 -3.10
N SER A 188 -1.14 8.10 -4.38
CA SER A 188 -0.99 6.74 -4.93
C SER A 188 0.45 6.38 -5.31
N GLY A 189 1.26 7.37 -5.63
CA GLY A 189 2.59 7.21 -6.25
C GLY A 189 3.57 6.38 -5.44
N MET A 190 4.42 5.62 -6.15
CA MET A 190 5.49 4.80 -5.56
C MET A 190 4.98 3.85 -4.48
N ALA A 191 3.81 3.25 -4.69
CA ALA A 191 3.23 2.36 -3.69
C ALA A 191 3.96 1.01 -3.63
N ILE A 192 4.22 0.43 -4.78
CA ILE A 192 4.84 -0.89 -4.90
C ILE A 192 5.87 -0.83 -6.01
N ILE A 193 6.98 -1.51 -5.85
CA ILE A 193 7.90 -1.83 -6.94
C ILE A 193 7.99 -3.33 -7.11
N ASP A 194 8.07 -3.76 -8.34
CA ASP A 194 8.06 -5.14 -8.74
C ASP A 194 9.21 -5.39 -9.72
N GLU A 195 10.36 -5.78 -9.19
CA GLU A 195 11.57 -6.08 -9.96
C GLU A 195 11.82 -7.59 -10.00
N ASP A 196 11.91 -8.18 -11.18
CA ASP A 196 12.08 -9.62 -11.42
C ASP A 196 13.28 -10.25 -10.66
N GLY A 197 14.34 -9.51 -10.46
CA GLY A 197 15.51 -9.97 -9.71
C GLY A 197 15.46 -9.71 -8.20
N LYS A 198 14.31 -9.23 -7.67
CA LYS A 198 14.18 -8.86 -6.26
C LYS A 198 12.89 -9.40 -5.65
N GLY A 199 12.87 -9.51 -4.34
CA GLY A 199 11.67 -9.83 -3.59
C GLY A 199 10.69 -8.66 -3.52
N PRO A 200 9.45 -8.91 -3.03
CA PRO A 200 8.38 -7.92 -2.99
C PRO A 200 8.73 -6.71 -2.12
N GLN A 201 8.31 -5.53 -2.59
CA GLN A 201 8.62 -4.27 -1.91
C GLN A 201 7.45 -3.30 -1.98
N TRP A 202 7.11 -2.69 -0.84
CA TRP A 202 6.13 -1.62 -0.66
C TRP A 202 6.81 -0.30 -0.32
N GLY A 203 6.70 0.66 -1.22
CA GLY A 203 7.41 1.94 -1.11
C GLY A 203 8.93 1.82 -1.17
N PRO A 204 9.64 2.93 -1.30
CA PRO A 204 11.11 2.93 -1.28
C PRO A 204 11.69 2.33 0.00
N ASP A 205 10.98 2.44 1.13
CA ASP A 205 11.45 2.02 2.45
C ASP A 205 10.36 1.43 3.37
N GLY A 206 9.09 1.42 2.97
CA GLY A 206 7.98 0.95 3.80
C GLY A 206 8.14 -0.50 4.25
N LEU A 207 8.28 -1.41 3.29
CA LEU A 207 8.63 -2.82 3.51
C LEU A 207 9.42 -3.32 2.32
N LYS A 208 10.56 -3.92 2.57
CA LYS A 208 11.38 -4.61 1.56
C LYS A 208 11.75 -5.99 2.05
N ILE A 209 11.40 -7.00 1.26
CA ILE A 209 11.74 -8.39 1.53
C ILE A 209 12.88 -8.82 0.59
N ASN A 210 13.93 -9.36 1.16
CA ASN A 210 14.99 -10.01 0.42
C ASN A 210 14.88 -11.51 0.65
N LEU A 211 14.43 -12.22 -0.37
CA LEU A 211 14.20 -13.65 -0.30
C LEU A 211 15.51 -14.44 -0.16
N GLU A 212 16.53 -14.08 -0.92
CA GLU A 212 17.83 -14.80 -0.90
C GLU A 212 18.50 -14.75 0.47
N SER A 213 18.42 -13.60 1.15
CA SER A 213 18.97 -13.43 2.51
C SER A 213 17.97 -13.73 3.61
N ARG A 214 16.76 -14.18 3.28
CA ARG A 214 15.65 -14.46 4.22
C ARG A 214 15.46 -13.34 5.21
N SER A 215 15.33 -12.11 4.71
CA SER A 215 15.29 -10.95 5.59
C SER A 215 14.30 -9.89 5.11
N ALA A 216 13.83 -9.07 6.03
CA ALA A 216 13.00 -7.92 5.74
C ALA A 216 13.54 -6.65 6.39
N ARG A 217 13.21 -5.51 5.79
CA ARG A 217 13.48 -4.16 6.33
C ARG A 217 12.22 -3.34 6.25
N SER A 218 12.00 -2.49 7.25
CA SER A 218 10.86 -1.59 7.27
C SER A 218 11.23 -0.23 7.86
N ARG A 219 10.74 0.82 7.21
CA ARG A 219 10.76 2.19 7.74
C ARG A 219 9.45 2.86 7.34
N LEU A 220 8.71 3.34 8.33
CA LEU A 220 7.42 3.98 8.18
C LEU A 220 7.51 5.49 8.36
N GLY A 221 6.45 6.20 7.97
CA GLY A 221 6.31 7.66 8.11
C GLY A 221 6.52 8.45 6.82
N SER A 222 7.08 7.86 5.75
CA SER A 222 7.30 8.56 4.46
C SER A 222 6.28 8.17 3.40
N TYR A 223 6.21 6.89 3.07
CA TYR A 223 5.32 6.33 2.03
C TYR A 223 4.18 5.51 2.63
N TYR A 224 4.39 4.93 3.77
CA TYR A 224 3.39 4.22 4.57
C TYR A 224 3.33 4.85 5.96
N ALA A 225 2.11 5.02 6.48
CA ALA A 225 1.85 5.70 7.75
C ALA A 225 2.55 5.00 8.93
N ASN A 226 2.80 5.74 10.01
CA ASN A 226 3.34 5.18 11.25
C ASN A 226 2.46 5.46 12.47
N GLU A 227 1.40 6.26 12.30
CA GLU A 227 0.54 6.74 13.37
C GLU A 227 -0.15 5.60 14.10
N ALA A 228 -0.68 4.62 13.37
CA ALA A 228 -1.40 3.49 13.94
C ALA A 228 -0.53 2.59 14.84
N LEU A 229 0.77 2.51 14.53
CA LEU A 229 1.74 1.71 15.30
C LEU A 229 2.50 2.54 16.35
N ALA A 230 2.47 3.87 16.21
CA ALA A 230 3.27 4.80 17.02
C ALA A 230 4.77 4.45 17.05
N ARG A 231 5.27 3.83 15.98
CA ARG A 231 6.68 3.46 15.79
C ARG A 231 7.10 3.57 14.33
N PRO A 232 8.38 3.83 14.05
CA PRO A 232 8.88 4.07 12.70
C PRO A 232 9.24 2.79 11.92
N SER A 233 8.74 1.62 12.32
CA SER A 233 8.96 0.33 11.68
C SER A 233 7.75 -0.58 11.89
N LEU A 234 7.53 -1.54 10.98
CA LEU A 234 6.58 -2.64 11.22
C LEU A 234 7.04 -3.53 12.37
N PHE A 235 8.34 -3.65 12.55
CA PHE A 235 8.94 -4.54 13.54
C PHE A 235 9.09 -3.84 14.88
N ARG A 236 8.93 -4.61 15.96
CA ARG A 236 9.20 -4.15 17.33
C ARG A 236 10.67 -4.18 17.65
N GLU A 237 11.37 -5.16 17.08
CA GLU A 237 12.80 -5.34 17.25
C GLU A 237 13.58 -4.58 16.18
N GLY A 238 14.81 -4.20 16.51
CA GLY A 238 15.72 -3.51 15.60
C GLY A 238 15.42 -2.03 15.41
N LYS A 239 16.28 -1.38 14.65
CA LYS A 239 16.13 0.04 14.27
C LYS A 239 15.38 0.16 12.95
N PRO A 240 14.72 1.31 12.67
CA PRO A 240 14.07 1.55 11.39
C PRO A 240 15.03 1.35 10.21
N GLY A 241 14.68 0.45 9.29
CA GLY A 241 15.50 0.09 8.15
C GLY A 241 16.60 -0.96 8.43
N GLU A 242 16.71 -1.44 9.65
CA GLU A 242 17.54 -2.59 9.99
C GLU A 242 16.94 -3.89 9.44
N SER A 243 17.77 -4.86 9.15
CA SER A 243 17.39 -6.17 8.61
C SER A 243 16.96 -7.11 9.72
N ILE A 244 15.80 -7.73 9.58
CA ILE A 244 15.24 -8.74 10.48
C ILE A 244 15.16 -10.07 9.73
N GLU A 245 15.48 -11.17 10.38
CA GLU A 245 15.44 -12.51 9.78
C GLU A 245 14.00 -13.04 9.68
N LEU A 246 13.72 -13.74 8.58
CA LEU A 246 12.41 -14.28 8.26
C LEU A 246 12.38 -15.80 8.39
N ARG A 247 11.34 -16.29 9.05
CA ARG A 247 11.00 -17.72 9.14
C ARG A 247 10.19 -18.18 7.93
N SER A 248 9.21 -17.39 7.49
CA SER A 248 8.36 -17.76 6.37
C SER A 248 7.91 -16.54 5.57
N VAL A 249 7.64 -16.76 4.28
CA VAL A 249 6.99 -15.80 3.37
C VAL A 249 6.01 -16.56 2.51
N ARG A 250 4.75 -16.16 2.52
CA ARG A 250 3.67 -16.75 1.72
C ARG A 250 2.90 -15.67 0.99
N VAL A 251 2.37 -16.00 -0.18
CA VAL A 251 1.49 -15.11 -0.94
C VAL A 251 0.22 -15.84 -1.31
N TYR A 252 -0.89 -15.20 -1.03
CA TYR A 252 -2.23 -15.65 -1.41
C TYR A 252 -2.80 -14.73 -2.48
N VAL A 253 -3.42 -15.33 -3.48
CA VAL A 253 -4.10 -14.66 -4.59
C VAL A 253 -5.53 -15.20 -4.72
N ALA A 254 -6.38 -14.53 -5.48
CA ALA A 254 -7.71 -15.04 -5.78
C ALA A 254 -7.61 -16.31 -6.63
N LEU A 255 -8.45 -17.30 -6.35
CA LEU A 255 -8.63 -18.50 -7.19
C LEU A 255 -9.47 -18.20 -8.43
N GLU A 256 -10.36 -17.23 -8.34
CA GLU A 256 -11.16 -16.72 -9.44
C GLU A 256 -10.60 -15.37 -9.92
N ASP A 257 -10.74 -15.08 -11.21
CA ASP A 257 -10.43 -13.75 -11.72
C ASP A 257 -11.34 -12.72 -11.06
N THR A 258 -10.76 -11.62 -10.59
CA THR A 258 -11.52 -10.51 -10.01
C THR A 258 -12.31 -9.80 -11.10
N GLU A 259 -13.48 -9.22 -10.76
CA GLU A 259 -14.24 -8.40 -11.71
C GLU A 259 -13.40 -7.22 -12.23
N ILE A 260 -12.56 -6.66 -11.39
CA ILE A 260 -11.61 -5.61 -11.78
C ILE A 260 -10.58 -6.17 -12.78
N ALA A 261 -10.05 -7.38 -12.57
CA ALA A 261 -9.12 -8.01 -13.50
C ALA A 261 -9.78 -8.35 -14.83
N LYS A 262 -11.06 -8.77 -14.83
CA LYS A 262 -11.82 -9.06 -16.07
C LYS A 262 -12.13 -7.79 -16.88
N ASN A 263 -12.42 -6.69 -16.19
CA ASN A 263 -12.82 -5.43 -16.82
C ASN A 263 -11.65 -4.45 -16.98
N TYR A 264 -10.46 -4.82 -16.53
CA TYR A 264 -9.28 -3.99 -16.60
C TYR A 264 -8.72 -4.03 -18.03
N GLU A 265 -8.79 -2.91 -18.72
CA GLU A 265 -8.03 -2.69 -19.94
C GLU A 265 -6.65 -2.13 -19.53
N PRO A 266 -5.58 -2.95 -19.62
CA PRO A 266 -4.24 -2.45 -19.35
C PRO A 266 -3.94 -1.29 -20.30
N ASN A 267 -3.32 -0.23 -19.79
CA ASN A 267 -2.79 0.78 -20.69
C ASN A 267 -1.74 0.12 -21.60
N ALA A 268 -1.33 0.81 -22.68
CA ALA A 268 -0.45 0.24 -23.70
C ALA A 268 0.90 -0.32 -23.18
N LEU A 269 1.24 -0.02 -21.93
CA LEU A 269 2.47 -0.45 -21.26
C LEU A 269 2.24 -1.58 -20.24
N GLN A 270 1.00 -2.02 -20.05
CA GLN A 270 0.68 -3.11 -19.13
C GLN A 270 0.41 -4.41 -19.92
N TRP A 271 0.99 -5.48 -19.43
CA TRP A 271 0.91 -6.79 -20.08
C TRP A 271 -0.31 -7.57 -19.55
N GLN A 272 -0.95 -8.33 -20.41
CA GLN A 272 -2.02 -9.24 -20.01
C GLN A 272 -1.44 -10.56 -19.50
N LYS A 273 -2.18 -11.22 -18.62
CA LYS A 273 -1.86 -12.58 -18.17
C LYS A 273 -1.74 -13.50 -19.41
N GLY A 274 -0.63 -14.19 -19.53
CA GLY A 274 -0.29 -15.02 -20.68
C GLY A 274 0.67 -14.39 -21.67
N GLU A 275 0.67 -13.07 -21.86
CA GLU A 275 1.67 -12.38 -22.67
C GLU A 275 3.09 -12.53 -22.10
N LEU A 276 3.20 -12.57 -20.77
CA LEU A 276 4.46 -12.82 -20.07
C LEU A 276 4.98 -14.24 -20.24
N GLU A 277 4.09 -15.23 -20.27
CA GLU A 277 4.48 -16.61 -20.50
C GLU A 277 5.03 -16.81 -21.92
N ASP A 278 4.48 -16.09 -22.89
CA ASP A 278 4.95 -16.13 -24.27
C ASP A 278 6.30 -15.41 -24.42
N ILE A 279 6.49 -14.26 -23.74
CA ILE A 279 7.78 -13.56 -23.72
C ILE A 279 8.85 -14.40 -23.03
N ARG A 280 8.53 -15.08 -21.91
CA ARG A 280 9.46 -15.96 -21.21
C ARG A 280 9.86 -17.18 -22.04
N LYS A 281 8.95 -17.72 -22.86
CA LYS A 281 9.24 -18.80 -23.81
C LYS A 281 10.18 -18.35 -24.93
N ASP A 282 10.00 -17.08 -25.38
CA ASP A 282 10.86 -16.49 -26.41
C ASP A 282 12.25 -16.13 -25.87
N ASP A 283 12.36 -15.83 -24.58
CA ASP A 283 13.64 -15.48 -23.92
C ASP A 283 14.54 -16.73 -23.66
N ASP A 284 13.91 -17.91 -23.54
CA ASP A 284 14.63 -19.21 -23.51
C ASP A 284 15.12 -19.64 -24.91
N SER A 285 14.74 -18.94 -25.98
CA SER A 285 15.26 -19.11 -27.32
C SER A 285 16.46 -18.18 -27.56
N GLU A 286 17.53 -18.62 -28.20
CA GLU A 286 18.85 -18.00 -28.42
C GLU A 286 18.90 -16.53 -28.93
N ASN A 287 17.82 -15.73 -28.77
CA ASN A 287 17.76 -14.33 -29.15
C ASN A 287 17.98 -13.40 -27.95
N PRO A 288 18.74 -12.32 -28.11
CA PRO A 288 18.98 -11.38 -27.02
C PRO A 288 17.66 -10.70 -26.56
N PRO A 289 17.47 -10.58 -25.25
CA PRO A 289 16.18 -10.14 -24.62
C PRO A 289 15.65 -8.80 -25.10
N MET A 290 16.48 -7.93 -25.64
CA MET A 290 16.09 -6.58 -26.08
C MET A 290 15.30 -6.54 -27.40
N ASP A 291 15.52 -7.47 -28.33
CA ASP A 291 14.82 -7.41 -29.62
C ASP A 291 13.36 -7.90 -29.53
N GLY A 292 13.08 -8.86 -28.66
CA GLY A 292 11.72 -9.32 -28.39
C GLY A 292 10.85 -8.25 -27.72
N PHE A 293 11.39 -7.58 -26.73
CA PHE A 293 10.70 -6.52 -25.96
C PHE A 293 10.30 -5.33 -26.86
N PHE A 294 11.23 -4.78 -27.65
CA PHE A 294 10.93 -3.67 -28.56
C PHE A 294 10.04 -4.09 -29.75
N GLY A 295 10.13 -5.34 -30.20
CA GLY A 295 9.27 -5.87 -31.25
C GLY A 295 7.79 -5.97 -30.82
N ILE A 296 7.54 -6.38 -29.58
CA ILE A 296 6.19 -6.52 -29.03
C ILE A 296 5.59 -5.14 -28.72
N ILE A 297 6.36 -4.23 -28.12
CA ILE A 297 5.93 -2.83 -27.91
C ILE A 297 5.61 -2.15 -29.26
N GLY A 298 6.45 -2.35 -30.26
CA GLY A 298 6.22 -1.80 -31.59
C GLY A 298 4.92 -2.30 -32.22
N LYS A 299 4.60 -3.58 -32.11
CA LYS A 299 3.33 -4.14 -32.58
C LYS A 299 2.12 -3.60 -31.81
N LYS A 300 2.24 -3.45 -30.50
CA LYS A 300 1.15 -2.97 -29.64
C LYS A 300 0.87 -1.47 -29.79
N LEU A 301 1.92 -0.65 -29.99
CA LEU A 301 1.78 0.81 -30.13
C LEU A 301 1.47 1.27 -31.55
N PHE A 302 1.95 0.58 -32.59
CA PHE A 302 1.89 1.05 -33.97
C PHE A 302 1.03 0.19 -34.91
N GLY A 303 0.45 -0.90 -34.42
CA GLY A 303 -0.41 -1.80 -35.20
C GLY A 303 0.35 -2.50 -36.34
N ASN A 304 -0.14 -3.63 -36.78
CA ASN A 304 0.33 -4.23 -38.04
C ASN A 304 -0.04 -3.28 -39.21
N LYS A 305 0.93 -2.60 -39.76
CA LYS A 305 0.83 -2.01 -41.08
C LYS A 305 1.22 -3.05 -42.11
#